data_6d88c654f3e0be36ed0c3beb1a1e53c6
#
_entry.id   6d88c654f3e0be36ed0c3beb1a1e53c6
#
_cell.length_a   1.000
_cell.length_b   1.000
_cell.length_c   1.000
_cell.angle_alpha   90.00
_cell.angle_beta   90.00
_cell.angle_gamma   90.00
#
_symmetry.space_group_name_H-M   'P 1'
#
loop_
_entity.id
_entity.type
_entity.pdbx_description
1 polymer ?
#
loop_
_entity_poly.entity_id
_entity_poly.type
_entity_poly.pdbx_seq_one_letter_code
_entity_poly.pdbx_strand_id
1 'polypeptide(L)'
;VTRDQQAGGAFQSTSLITMGLGALALFAGAPDAALALFGSASQFGMLSAFKFTRSEESAADQFGLDILGSTNQSADGLPGFMEHFRYEELMSEARRDPYFRSHPISSDRIAALTRRAADITAKSKPQSPETIEQLAMMKAKRLQFGRVRNFE
;
A
#
# COMPACT_ATOMS: atom_id res chain seq x y z
N VAL A 1 8.57 16.19 -7.11
CA VAL A 1 7.26 15.71 -7.61
C VAL A 1 6.61 14.94 -6.50
N THR A 2 5.41 15.35 -6.06
CA THR A 2 4.70 14.66 -4.98
C THR A 2 4.04 13.38 -5.50
N ARG A 3 3.82 12.41 -4.61
CA ARG A 3 3.15 11.14 -4.89
C ARG A 3 1.78 11.34 -5.58
N ASP A 4 1.00 12.32 -5.09
CA ASP A 4 -0.30 12.65 -5.67
C ASP A 4 -0.20 13.16 -7.11
N GLN A 5 0.86 13.88 -7.43
CA GLN A 5 1.12 14.35 -8.79
C GLN A 5 1.46 13.20 -9.74
N GLN A 6 2.16 12.16 -9.27
CA GLN A 6 2.50 10.98 -10.07
C GLN A 6 1.28 10.08 -10.31
N ALA A 7 0.48 9.84 -9.27
CA ALA A 7 -0.78 9.10 -9.41
C ALA A 7 -1.78 9.83 -10.32
N GLY A 8 -1.88 11.16 -10.17
CA GLY A 8 -2.67 12.02 -11.05
C GLY A 8 -2.17 11.98 -12.51
N GLY A 9 -0.85 11.96 -12.69
CA GLY A 9 -0.24 11.80 -14.03
C GLY A 9 -0.57 10.46 -14.67
N ALA A 10 -0.53 9.36 -13.90
CA ALA A 10 -0.91 8.03 -14.40
C ALA A 10 -2.41 7.97 -14.78
N PHE A 11 -3.28 8.58 -13.97
CA PHE A 11 -4.70 8.73 -14.29
C PHE A 11 -4.89 9.51 -15.60
N GLN A 12 -4.30 10.70 -15.71
CA GLN A 12 -4.45 11.57 -16.88
C GLN A 12 -3.92 10.91 -18.15
N SER A 13 -2.73 10.34 -18.13
CA SER A 13 -2.14 9.74 -19.33
C SER A 13 -2.98 8.56 -19.83
N THR A 14 -3.44 7.68 -18.96
CA THR A 14 -4.28 6.54 -19.34
C THR A 14 -5.64 6.98 -19.89
N SER A 15 -6.26 7.97 -19.25
CA SER A 15 -7.54 8.52 -19.73
C SER A 15 -7.39 9.19 -21.11
N LEU A 16 -6.34 9.98 -21.31
CA LEU A 16 -6.06 10.63 -22.58
C LEU A 16 -5.77 9.63 -23.72
N ILE A 17 -5.01 8.58 -23.44
CA ILE A 17 -4.75 7.50 -24.41
C ILE A 17 -6.06 6.82 -24.79
N THR A 18 -6.90 6.47 -23.82
CA THR A 18 -8.20 5.82 -24.07
C THR A 18 -9.13 6.73 -24.87
N MET A 19 -9.17 8.02 -24.57
CA MET A 19 -9.93 9.00 -25.35
C MET A 19 -9.39 9.16 -26.78
N GLY A 20 -8.06 9.17 -26.95
CA GLY A 20 -7.41 9.22 -28.27
C GLY A 20 -7.76 8.01 -29.12
N LEU A 21 -7.76 6.80 -28.53
CA LEU A 21 -8.20 5.58 -29.21
C LEU A 21 -9.70 5.65 -29.58
N GLY A 22 -10.54 6.23 -28.73
CA GLY A 22 -11.95 6.48 -29.04
C GLY A 22 -12.13 7.41 -30.26
N ALA A 23 -11.33 8.48 -30.34
CA ALA A 23 -11.34 9.37 -31.49
C ALA A 23 -10.91 8.64 -32.80
N LEU A 24 -9.83 7.83 -32.71
CA LEU A 24 -9.39 7.02 -33.88
C LEU A 24 -10.47 6.02 -34.32
N ALA A 25 -11.19 5.40 -33.36
CA ALA A 25 -12.29 4.50 -33.69
C ALA A 25 -13.43 5.22 -34.43
N LEU A 26 -13.74 6.47 -34.07
CA LEU A 26 -14.70 7.29 -34.85
C LEU A 26 -14.25 7.52 -36.26
N PHE A 27 -13.00 7.90 -36.47
CA PHE A 27 -12.44 8.10 -37.82
C PHE A 27 -12.40 6.80 -38.65
N ALA A 28 -12.22 5.66 -37.98
CA ALA A 28 -12.25 4.34 -38.60
C ALA A 28 -13.67 3.83 -38.89
N GLY A 29 -14.72 4.60 -38.59
CA GLY A 29 -16.12 4.23 -38.85
C GLY A 29 -16.69 3.22 -37.85
N ALA A 30 -16.13 3.17 -36.61
CA ALA A 30 -16.59 2.29 -35.52
C ALA A 30 -17.15 3.11 -34.35
N PRO A 31 -18.34 3.75 -34.48
CA PRO A 31 -18.90 4.64 -33.49
C PRO A 31 -19.22 3.94 -32.15
N ASP A 32 -19.65 2.69 -32.16
CA ASP A 32 -19.96 1.92 -30.94
C ASP A 32 -18.69 1.65 -30.13
N ALA A 33 -17.58 1.33 -30.78
CA ALA A 33 -16.29 1.17 -30.15
C ALA A 33 -15.78 2.50 -29.55
N ALA A 34 -16.01 3.61 -30.25
CA ALA A 34 -15.64 4.93 -29.76
C ALA A 34 -16.41 5.32 -28.50
N LEU A 35 -17.72 5.09 -28.47
CA LEU A 35 -18.57 5.35 -27.29
C LEU A 35 -18.14 4.50 -26.09
N ALA A 36 -17.82 3.22 -26.29
CA ALA A 36 -17.32 2.33 -25.25
C ALA A 36 -15.98 2.84 -24.67
N LEU A 37 -15.05 3.29 -25.54
CA LEU A 37 -13.76 3.83 -25.13
C LEU A 37 -13.90 5.15 -24.37
N PHE A 38 -14.73 6.08 -24.85
CA PHE A 38 -15.00 7.34 -24.16
C PHE A 38 -15.65 7.11 -22.79
N GLY A 39 -16.65 6.22 -22.70
CA GLY A 39 -17.34 5.88 -21.47
C GLY A 39 -16.45 5.22 -20.43
N SER A 40 -15.41 4.48 -20.85
CA SER A 40 -14.48 3.76 -19.97
C SER A 40 -13.21 4.54 -19.63
N ALA A 41 -12.95 5.68 -20.27
CA ALA A 41 -11.68 6.42 -20.10
C ALA A 41 -11.36 6.80 -18.66
N SER A 42 -12.34 7.28 -17.89
CA SER A 42 -12.18 7.61 -16.48
C SER A 42 -11.93 6.36 -15.61
N GLN A 43 -12.58 5.25 -15.94
CA GLN A 43 -12.42 3.98 -15.22
C GLN A 43 -11.01 3.40 -15.44
N PHE A 44 -10.50 3.40 -16.66
CA PHE A 44 -9.13 2.99 -16.95
C PHE A 44 -8.10 3.90 -16.30
N GLY A 45 -8.33 5.22 -16.26
CA GLY A 45 -7.49 6.17 -15.54
C GLY A 45 -7.44 5.85 -14.04
N MET A 46 -8.59 5.60 -13.42
CA MET A 46 -8.66 5.24 -11.99
C MET A 46 -7.94 3.93 -11.68
N LEU A 47 -8.12 2.89 -12.50
CA LEU A 47 -7.40 1.62 -12.36
C LEU A 47 -5.88 1.79 -12.48
N SER A 48 -5.43 2.66 -13.37
CA SER A 48 -4.01 2.99 -13.54
C SER A 48 -3.44 3.69 -12.29
N ALA A 49 -4.17 4.65 -11.73
CA ALA A 49 -3.78 5.33 -10.50
C ALA A 49 -3.70 4.36 -9.30
N PHE A 50 -4.66 3.46 -9.15
CA PHE A 50 -4.63 2.44 -8.10
C PHE A 50 -3.46 1.46 -8.27
N LYS A 51 -3.16 1.05 -9.50
CA LYS A 51 -2.00 0.20 -9.77
C LYS A 51 -0.70 0.90 -9.39
N PHE A 52 -0.57 2.18 -9.72
CA PHE A 52 0.57 3.00 -9.35
C PHE A 52 0.73 3.08 -7.83
N THR A 53 -0.34 3.39 -7.10
CA THR A 53 -0.31 3.46 -5.63
C THR A 53 0.12 2.13 -5.00
N ARG A 54 -0.39 0.99 -5.48
CA ARG A 54 0.02 -0.34 -4.99
C ARG A 54 1.50 -0.63 -5.27
N SER A 55 2.01 -0.19 -6.41
CA SER A 55 3.44 -0.32 -6.75
C SER A 55 4.32 0.46 -5.79
N GLU A 56 3.94 1.69 -5.45
CA GLU A 56 4.65 2.55 -4.50
C GLU A 56 4.66 1.94 -3.08
N GLU A 57 3.51 1.43 -2.62
CA GLU A 57 3.44 0.75 -1.33
C GLU A 57 4.33 -0.50 -1.29
N SER A 58 4.32 -1.30 -2.37
CA SER A 58 5.18 -2.47 -2.48
C SER A 58 6.66 -2.09 -2.49
N ALA A 59 7.04 -1.00 -3.16
CA ALA A 59 8.41 -0.51 -3.16
C ALA A 59 8.85 -0.03 -1.77
N ALA A 60 7.97 0.66 -1.04
CA ALA A 60 8.23 1.07 0.34
C ALA A 60 8.42 -0.12 1.28
N ASP A 61 7.58 -1.15 1.14
CA ASP A 61 7.71 -2.40 1.90
C ASP A 61 9.06 -3.10 1.64
N GLN A 62 9.44 -3.19 0.36
CA GLN A 62 10.72 -3.80 -0.02
C GLN A 62 11.90 -3.02 0.56
N PHE A 63 11.84 -1.69 0.48
CA PHE A 63 12.86 -0.83 1.07
C PHE A 63 12.98 -1.02 2.59
N GLY A 64 11.85 -1.11 3.30
CA GLY A 64 11.83 -1.41 4.73
C GLY A 64 12.48 -2.76 5.06
N LEU A 65 12.17 -3.79 4.27
CA LEU A 65 12.79 -5.11 4.41
C LEU A 65 14.30 -5.10 4.11
N ASP A 66 14.74 -4.32 3.12
CA ASP A 66 16.17 -4.19 2.79
C ASP A 66 16.95 -3.53 3.92
N ILE A 67 16.35 -2.51 4.59
CA ILE A 67 16.96 -1.90 5.78
C ILE A 67 17.11 -2.93 6.89
N LEU A 68 16.06 -3.68 7.21
CA LEU A 68 16.11 -4.71 8.25
C LEU A 68 17.18 -5.78 7.94
N GLY A 69 17.23 -6.24 6.69
CA GLY A 69 18.25 -7.19 6.24
C GLY A 69 19.67 -6.63 6.33
N SER A 70 19.89 -5.39 5.88
CA SER A 70 21.22 -4.74 5.91
C SER A 70 21.73 -4.48 7.32
N THR A 71 20.81 -4.28 8.27
CA THR A 71 21.13 -4.08 9.68
C THR A 71 21.12 -5.39 10.51
N ASN A 72 20.98 -6.54 9.86
CA ASN A 72 20.88 -7.86 10.49
C ASN A 72 19.77 -7.98 11.54
N GLN A 73 18.67 -7.27 11.35
CA GLN A 73 17.49 -7.33 12.21
C GLN A 73 16.46 -8.32 11.67
N SER A 74 15.70 -8.96 12.58
CA SER A 74 14.55 -9.77 12.19
C SER A 74 13.48 -8.91 11.52
N ALA A 75 12.92 -9.42 10.42
CA ALA A 75 11.85 -8.80 9.68
C ALA A 75 10.45 -9.33 10.04
N ASP A 76 10.33 -10.31 10.94
CA ASP A 76 9.06 -10.98 11.30
C ASP A 76 8.00 -10.02 11.86
N GLY A 77 8.44 -8.94 12.49
CA GLY A 77 7.54 -7.95 13.06
C GLY A 77 6.70 -7.18 12.02
N LEU A 78 7.22 -7.03 10.79
CA LEU A 78 6.56 -6.22 9.77
C LEU A 78 5.29 -6.87 9.20
N PRO A 79 5.29 -8.15 8.78
CA PRO A 79 4.06 -8.84 8.39
C PRO A 79 3.03 -8.91 9.52
N GLY A 80 3.47 -9.21 10.74
CA GLY A 80 2.61 -9.28 11.91
C GLY A 80 1.95 -7.94 12.24
N PHE A 81 2.66 -6.83 12.06
CA PHE A 81 2.10 -5.50 12.18
C PHE A 81 1.02 -5.24 11.13
N MET A 82 1.28 -5.56 9.86
CA MET A 82 0.32 -5.37 8.77
C MET A 82 -0.94 -6.22 8.95
N GLU A 83 -0.81 -7.44 9.46
CA GLU A 83 -1.95 -8.33 9.71
C GLU A 83 -2.95 -7.76 10.72
N HIS A 84 -2.52 -6.94 11.67
CA HIS A 84 -3.41 -6.26 12.62
C HIS A 84 -4.42 -5.33 11.95
N PHE A 85 -4.10 -4.82 10.77
CA PHE A 85 -4.94 -3.89 10.02
C PHE A 85 -5.67 -4.54 8.85
N ARG A 86 -5.56 -5.86 8.71
CA ARG A 86 -6.19 -6.59 7.60
C ARG A 86 -7.70 -6.41 7.55
N TYR A 87 -8.36 -6.26 8.71
CA TYR A 87 -9.80 -6.01 8.79
C TYR A 87 -10.21 -4.70 8.10
N GLU A 88 -9.32 -3.72 7.99
CA GLU A 88 -9.59 -2.46 7.29
C GLU A 88 -9.89 -2.67 5.81
N GLU A 89 -9.31 -3.69 5.19
CA GLU A 89 -9.59 -4.06 3.80
C GLU A 89 -11.05 -4.53 3.60
N LEU A 90 -11.64 -5.11 4.64
CA LEU A 90 -13.01 -5.63 4.62
C LEU A 90 -14.06 -4.53 4.88
N MET A 91 -13.63 -3.36 5.35
CA MET A 91 -14.55 -2.26 5.60
C MET A 91 -14.94 -1.53 4.31
N SER A 92 -16.18 -1.02 4.27
CA SER A 92 -16.60 -0.11 3.20
C SER A 92 -15.74 1.17 3.24
N GLU A 93 -15.51 1.80 2.09
CA GLU A 93 -14.69 3.02 1.98
C GLU A 93 -15.10 4.13 2.95
N ALA A 94 -16.40 4.28 3.21
CA ALA A 94 -16.93 5.30 4.13
C ALA A 94 -16.55 5.03 5.60
N ARG A 95 -16.29 3.79 5.99
CA ARG A 95 -15.93 3.38 7.36
C ARG A 95 -14.45 3.14 7.55
N ARG A 96 -13.70 3.02 6.45
CA ARG A 96 -12.26 2.79 6.49
C ARG A 96 -11.55 4.05 7.00
N ASP A 97 -10.56 3.86 7.88
CA ASP A 97 -9.71 4.97 8.33
C ASP A 97 -9.09 5.70 7.13
N PRO A 98 -9.07 7.05 7.13
CA PRO A 98 -8.49 7.84 6.03
C PRO A 98 -7.06 7.44 5.66
N TYR A 99 -6.26 7.03 6.62
CA TYR A 99 -4.89 6.55 6.38
C TYR A 99 -4.89 5.31 5.48
N PHE A 100 -5.74 4.31 5.77
CA PHE A 100 -5.79 3.07 5.00
C PHE A 100 -6.51 3.21 3.65
N ARG A 101 -7.22 4.31 3.42
CA ARG A 101 -7.72 4.66 2.08
C ARG A 101 -6.59 5.09 1.16
N SER A 102 -5.63 5.86 1.67
CA SER A 102 -4.46 6.30 0.90
C SER A 102 -3.31 5.29 0.87
N HIS A 103 -3.26 4.37 1.87
CA HIS A 103 -2.24 3.34 2.02
C HIS A 103 -2.89 1.95 2.20
N PRO A 104 -3.49 1.38 1.15
CA PRO A 104 -4.25 0.14 1.27
C PRO A 104 -3.36 -1.03 1.68
N ILE A 105 -3.83 -1.78 2.66
CA ILE A 105 -3.20 -3.03 3.08
C ILE A 105 -3.93 -4.16 2.38
N SER A 106 -3.31 -4.79 1.39
CA SER A 106 -3.88 -5.92 0.67
C SER A 106 -3.31 -7.25 1.14
N SER A 107 -4.11 -8.30 1.02
CA SER A 107 -3.68 -9.68 1.33
C SER A 107 -2.44 -10.08 0.52
N ASP A 108 -2.35 -9.65 -0.74
CA ASP A 108 -1.19 -9.90 -1.61
C ASP A 108 0.08 -9.23 -1.07
N ARG A 109 -0.07 -8.01 -0.56
CA ARG A 109 1.03 -7.24 0.04
C ARG A 109 1.55 -7.93 1.30
N ILE A 110 0.65 -8.35 2.20
CA ILE A 110 1.01 -9.11 3.40
C ILE A 110 1.72 -10.43 3.03
N ALA A 111 1.18 -11.18 2.07
CA ALA A 111 1.78 -12.43 1.63
C ALA A 111 3.19 -12.23 1.02
N ALA A 112 3.41 -11.17 0.25
CA ALA A 112 4.73 -10.85 -0.30
C ALA A 112 5.73 -10.47 0.81
N LEU A 113 5.30 -9.65 1.77
CA LEU A 113 6.09 -9.28 2.95
C LEU A 113 6.48 -10.51 3.78
N THR A 114 5.52 -11.41 4.05
CA THR A 114 5.75 -12.62 4.86
C THR A 114 6.81 -13.51 4.23
N ARG A 115 6.73 -13.76 2.92
CA ARG A 115 7.74 -14.61 2.23
C ARG A 115 9.13 -14.02 2.35
N ARG A 116 9.29 -12.72 2.08
CA ARG A 116 10.61 -12.10 2.10
C ARG A 116 11.14 -11.86 3.51
N ALA A 117 10.27 -11.55 4.47
CA ALA A 117 10.63 -11.41 5.87
C ALA A 117 11.20 -12.71 6.44
N ALA A 118 10.63 -13.87 6.09
CA ALA A 118 11.13 -15.17 6.52
C ALA A 118 12.59 -15.40 6.07
N ASP A 119 12.91 -15.06 4.81
CA ASP A 119 14.28 -15.20 4.28
C ASP A 119 15.29 -14.30 4.98
N ILE A 120 14.88 -13.07 5.33
CA ILE A 120 15.71 -12.10 6.04
C ILE A 120 15.91 -12.56 7.49
N THR A 121 14.83 -12.95 8.17
CA THR A 121 14.86 -13.38 9.57
C THR A 121 15.74 -14.63 9.76
N ALA A 122 15.67 -15.58 8.82
CA ALA A 122 16.54 -16.77 8.86
C ALA A 122 18.04 -16.44 8.83
N LYS A 123 18.41 -15.28 8.32
CA LYS A 123 19.80 -14.79 8.22
C LYS A 123 20.15 -13.75 9.29
N SER A 124 19.15 -13.26 10.02
CA SER A 124 19.31 -12.20 11.02
C SER A 124 19.95 -12.74 12.30
N LYS A 125 20.54 -11.85 13.07
CA LYS A 125 21.00 -12.18 14.42
C LYS A 125 19.84 -12.16 15.40
N PRO A 126 19.83 -13.05 16.40
CA PRO A 126 18.86 -12.95 17.51
C PRO A 126 18.92 -11.56 18.15
N GLN A 127 17.79 -11.01 18.50
CA GLN A 127 17.75 -9.75 19.23
C GLN A 127 18.40 -9.92 20.60
N SER A 128 19.17 -8.91 21.02
CA SER A 128 19.78 -8.94 22.33
C SER A 128 18.67 -8.88 23.43
N PRO A 129 18.89 -9.52 24.59
CA PRO A 129 17.98 -9.43 25.72
C PRO A 129 17.65 -7.98 26.10
N GLU A 130 18.64 -7.10 26.02
CA GLU A 130 18.50 -5.67 26.31
C GLU A 130 17.54 -4.97 25.33
N THR A 131 17.65 -5.28 24.04
CA THR A 131 16.71 -4.75 23.01
C THR A 131 15.29 -5.21 23.25
N ILE A 132 15.10 -6.48 23.64
CA ILE A 132 13.79 -7.05 23.98
C ILE A 132 13.20 -6.33 25.20
N GLU A 133 14.00 -6.11 26.24
CA GLU A 133 13.57 -5.41 27.45
C GLU A 133 13.20 -3.95 27.16
N GLN A 134 14.00 -3.23 26.39
CA GLN A 134 13.71 -1.86 25.97
C GLN A 134 12.39 -1.77 25.20
N LEU A 135 12.14 -2.71 24.28
CA LEU A 135 10.89 -2.77 23.52
C LEU A 135 9.69 -3.07 24.47
N ALA A 136 9.86 -3.97 25.41
CA ALA A 136 8.83 -4.27 26.43
C ALA A 136 8.50 -3.05 27.28
N MET A 137 9.50 -2.31 27.73
CA MET A 137 9.33 -1.07 28.48
C MET A 137 8.61 0.01 27.66
N MET A 138 8.95 0.19 26.38
CA MET A 138 8.27 1.13 25.49
C MET A 138 6.80 0.76 25.29
N LYS A 139 6.48 -0.51 25.10
CA LYS A 139 5.10 -1.01 24.98
C LYS A 139 4.31 -0.77 26.27
N ALA A 140 4.89 -1.07 27.44
CA ALA A 140 4.25 -0.85 28.74
C ALA A 140 3.96 0.64 28.98
N LYS A 141 4.91 1.52 28.66
CA LYS A 141 4.77 2.97 28.80
C LYS A 141 3.65 3.50 27.89
N ARG A 142 3.56 3.03 26.64
CA ARG A 142 2.49 3.41 25.72
C ARG A 142 1.10 3.01 26.22
N LEU A 143 0.96 1.82 26.78
CA LEU A 143 -0.31 1.35 27.36
C LEU A 143 -0.72 2.21 28.58
N GLN A 144 0.24 2.64 29.38
CA GLN A 144 -0.01 3.52 30.53
C GLN A 144 -0.51 4.90 30.09
N PHE A 145 0.10 5.51 29.06
CA PHE A 145 -0.35 6.80 28.52
C PHE A 145 -1.67 6.69 27.73
N GLY A 146 -1.95 5.59 27.08
CA GLY A 146 -3.22 5.36 26.37
C GLY A 146 -4.42 5.24 27.32
N ARG A 147 -4.22 4.73 28.55
CA ARG A 147 -5.25 4.68 29.60
C ARG A 147 -5.62 6.06 30.15
N VAL A 148 -4.68 6.97 30.25
CA VAL A 148 -4.92 8.32 30.81
C VAL A 148 -5.75 9.20 29.89
N ARG A 149 -5.69 9.00 28.57
CA ARG A 149 -6.44 9.79 27.57
C ARG A 149 -7.91 9.40 27.40
N ASN A 150 -8.35 8.30 27.95
CA ASN A 150 -9.74 7.83 27.87
C ASN A 150 -10.60 8.26 29.09
N PHE A 151 -10.10 9.15 29.95
CA PHE A 151 -10.81 9.66 31.13
C PHE A 151 -11.10 11.17 31.06
N GLU A 152 -10.94 11.82 29.89
CA GLU A 152 -11.46 13.15 29.56
C GLU A 152 -12.48 13.02 28.41
#